data_9c3774e8886b5cb95502196c43faa3ec
#
_entry.id   9c3774e8886b5cb95502196c43faa3ec
#
_cell.length_a   1.000
_cell.length_b   1.000
_cell.length_c   1.000
_cell.angle_alpha   90.00
_cell.angle_beta   90.00
_cell.angle_gamma   90.00
#
_symmetry.space_group_name_H-M   'P 1'
#
loop_
_entity.id
_entity.type
_entity.pdbx_description
1 polymer ?
#
loop_
_entity_poly.entity_id
_entity_poly.type
_entity_poly.pdbx_seq_one_letter_code
_entity_poly.pdbx_strand_id
1 'polypeptide(L)'
;MKGQQTYREIYQQAQAFQAVEATWAEIEAAARQLAQDPVDEVIFTGCGTSLYLAQSAAYLLRKLGRMAATSLPCSELYHNRDSYILEGRSYLVLPITRKSITTEVRLAIDHVRKLPQVRSLAVTCDAGSASYNDAMLLSSGADEKSVVMTSSYSSMLYLIYCLASYLGARQPESIHGQARDFLKPCDDFCKAVLEQAPEANLLITLGQGVFYGVANESMNKIKEMGLANSEAYYSLEYRHGPMSLVDDKTVILLLASEAYRAEEQKLMAEMQSYGAKIAVLGQGVSKAFADYRCLDLPEGLSEEAAAVLSSFAGQFLGYYLAERRGLDADRPRHLTQAIVLEPREG
;
A
#
# COMPACT_ATOMS: atom_id res chain seq x y z
N MET A 1 0.72 16.17 -22.54
CA MET A 1 -0.61 15.70 -22.11
C MET A 1 -0.63 15.72 -20.58
N LYS A 2 -1.79 15.96 -19.96
CA LYS A 2 -1.98 15.88 -18.50
C LYS A 2 -1.76 14.45 -18.01
N GLY A 3 -1.14 14.26 -16.84
CA GLY A 3 -0.91 12.94 -16.23
C GLY A 3 0.20 12.08 -16.85
N GLN A 4 0.96 12.58 -17.83
CA GLN A 4 1.99 11.81 -18.52
C GLN A 4 3.13 11.39 -17.59
N GLN A 5 3.47 12.22 -16.61
CA GLN A 5 4.53 11.90 -15.67
C GLN A 5 4.11 10.74 -14.76
N THR A 6 2.92 10.83 -14.17
CA THR A 6 2.34 9.76 -13.35
C THR A 6 2.27 8.43 -14.11
N TYR A 7 1.80 8.45 -15.36
CA TYR A 7 1.73 7.25 -16.17
C TYR A 7 3.11 6.60 -16.40
N ARG A 8 4.14 7.43 -16.68
CA ARG A 8 5.52 6.94 -16.81
C ARG A 8 6.04 6.36 -15.48
N GLU A 9 5.76 7.01 -14.37
CA GLU A 9 6.18 6.58 -13.04
C GLU A 9 5.53 5.24 -12.66
N ILE A 10 4.25 5.00 -13.05
CA ILE A 10 3.63 3.69 -12.89
C ILE A 10 4.42 2.61 -13.66
N TYR A 11 4.87 2.90 -14.88
CA TYR A 11 5.66 1.95 -15.68
C TYR A 11 7.12 1.78 -15.23
N GLN A 12 7.63 2.65 -14.35
CA GLN A 12 9.00 2.55 -13.80
C GLN A 12 9.09 1.61 -12.59
N GLN A 13 8.01 0.99 -12.14
CA GLN A 13 8.00 0.17 -10.92
C GLN A 13 8.94 -1.03 -10.99
N ALA A 14 9.09 -1.66 -12.15
CA ALA A 14 10.03 -2.77 -12.32
C ALA A 14 11.49 -2.35 -12.00
N GLN A 15 11.90 -1.14 -12.43
CA GLN A 15 13.23 -0.59 -12.11
C GLN A 15 13.35 -0.28 -10.61
N ALA A 16 12.29 0.24 -9.98
CA ALA A 16 12.28 0.52 -8.55
C ALA A 16 12.43 -0.78 -7.72
N PHE A 17 11.79 -1.88 -8.15
CA PHE A 17 11.98 -3.18 -7.51
C PHE A 17 13.38 -3.75 -7.71
N GLN A 18 13.95 -3.62 -8.90
CA GLN A 18 15.33 -4.03 -9.17
C GLN A 18 16.32 -3.26 -8.28
N ALA A 19 16.06 -1.97 -8.01
CA ALA A 19 16.87 -1.19 -7.09
C ALA A 19 16.75 -1.68 -5.62
N VAL A 20 15.57 -2.11 -5.18
CA VAL A 20 15.39 -2.75 -3.86
C VAL A 20 16.14 -4.09 -3.81
N GLU A 21 16.09 -4.90 -4.86
CA GLU A 21 16.82 -6.17 -4.93
C GLU A 21 18.33 -5.99 -4.84
N ALA A 22 18.86 -4.89 -5.39
CA ALA A 22 20.27 -4.55 -5.28
C ALA A 22 20.70 -4.23 -3.82
N THR A 23 19.77 -3.94 -2.91
CA THR A 23 20.00 -3.64 -1.48
C THR A 23 19.68 -4.81 -0.55
N TRP A 24 19.43 -6.01 -1.05
CA TRP A 24 19.07 -7.18 -0.22
C TRP A 24 20.06 -7.48 0.90
N ALA A 25 21.36 -7.31 0.67
CA ALA A 25 22.37 -7.52 1.70
C ALA A 25 22.20 -6.54 2.88
N GLU A 26 21.83 -5.30 2.60
CA GLU A 26 21.57 -4.26 3.62
C GLU A 26 20.27 -4.58 4.39
N ILE A 27 19.22 -5.02 3.68
CA ILE A 27 17.95 -5.41 4.29
C ILE A 27 18.15 -6.65 5.18
N GLU A 28 18.92 -7.63 4.71
CA GLU A 28 19.27 -8.83 5.50
C GLU A 28 20.08 -8.47 6.75
N ALA A 29 21.03 -7.56 6.64
CA ALA A 29 21.81 -7.10 7.78
C ALA A 29 20.92 -6.41 8.84
N ALA A 30 19.98 -5.56 8.42
CA ALA A 30 19.00 -4.95 9.30
C ALA A 30 18.10 -6.00 9.97
N ALA A 31 17.62 -7.01 9.23
CA ALA A 31 16.83 -8.11 9.79
C ALA A 31 17.61 -8.89 10.83
N ARG A 32 18.89 -9.21 10.58
CA ARG A 32 19.77 -9.88 11.55
C ARG A 32 19.97 -9.07 12.83
N GLN A 33 20.18 -7.76 12.69
CA GLN A 33 20.31 -6.87 13.85
C GLN A 33 19.03 -6.84 14.69
N LEU A 34 17.85 -6.75 14.07
CA LEU A 34 16.56 -6.79 14.76
C LEU A 34 16.33 -8.15 15.46
N ALA A 35 16.75 -9.25 14.84
CA ALA A 35 16.65 -10.58 15.44
C ALA A 35 17.58 -10.77 16.66
N GLN A 36 18.75 -10.10 16.68
CA GLN A 36 19.69 -10.13 17.81
C GLN A 36 19.26 -9.27 18.99
N ASP A 37 18.51 -8.20 18.72
CA ASP A 37 18.00 -7.28 19.75
C ASP A 37 16.47 -7.12 19.57
N PRO A 38 15.69 -8.14 19.98
CA PRO A 38 14.25 -8.19 19.75
C PRO A 38 13.51 -7.12 20.55
N VAL A 39 12.36 -6.73 20.03
CA VAL A 39 11.39 -5.83 20.69
C VAL A 39 10.08 -6.56 20.96
N ASP A 40 9.31 -6.07 21.93
CA ASP A 40 7.99 -6.63 22.22
C ASP A 40 6.97 -6.33 21.12
N GLU A 41 7.10 -5.18 20.44
CA GLU A 41 6.18 -4.79 19.38
C GLU A 41 6.84 -3.85 18.38
N VAL A 42 6.43 -4.00 17.11
CA VAL A 42 6.78 -3.11 16.00
C VAL A 42 5.58 -2.24 15.66
N ILE A 43 5.77 -0.92 15.62
CA ILE A 43 4.73 0.05 15.24
C ILE A 43 5.12 0.68 13.90
N PHE A 44 4.40 0.35 12.84
CA PHE A 44 4.47 1.07 11.59
C PHE A 44 3.64 2.34 11.66
N THR A 45 4.17 3.46 11.16
CA THR A 45 3.45 4.73 11.16
C THR A 45 3.66 5.51 9.87
N GLY A 46 2.69 6.30 9.48
CA GLY A 46 2.71 7.10 8.27
C GLY A 46 1.48 7.98 8.13
N CYS A 47 1.42 8.75 7.05
CA CYS A 47 0.29 9.60 6.70
C CYS A 47 -0.22 9.25 5.29
N GLY A 48 -1.55 9.17 5.08
CA GLY A 48 -2.17 8.86 3.80
C GLY A 48 -1.65 7.54 3.21
N THR A 49 -1.12 7.58 1.99
CA THR A 49 -0.49 6.44 1.30
C THR A 49 0.49 5.67 2.19
N SER A 50 1.31 6.36 2.98
CA SER A 50 2.26 5.72 3.89
C SER A 50 1.58 4.99 5.06
N LEU A 51 0.41 5.45 5.52
CA LEU A 51 -0.39 4.73 6.50
C LEU A 51 -1.01 3.46 5.90
N TYR A 52 -1.50 3.53 4.66
CA TYR A 52 -2.06 2.35 3.98
C TYR A 52 -0.97 1.31 3.70
N LEU A 53 0.24 1.76 3.36
CA LEU A 53 1.40 0.88 3.30
C LEU A 53 1.70 0.25 4.66
N ALA A 54 1.66 1.02 5.75
CA ALA A 54 1.87 0.54 7.12
C ALA A 54 0.89 -0.59 7.51
N GLN A 55 -0.36 -0.57 7.01
CA GLN A 55 -1.33 -1.64 7.25
C GLN A 55 -0.89 -2.98 6.63
N SER A 56 -0.47 -2.97 5.37
CA SER A 56 0.09 -4.17 4.71
C SER A 56 1.41 -4.60 5.37
N ALA A 57 2.27 -3.64 5.74
CA ALA A 57 3.55 -3.87 6.40
C ALA A 57 3.38 -4.60 7.74
N ALA A 58 2.44 -4.16 8.57
CA ALA A 58 2.14 -4.80 9.85
C ALA A 58 1.65 -6.25 9.67
N TYR A 59 0.84 -6.50 8.62
CA TYR A 59 0.43 -7.87 8.29
C TYR A 59 1.63 -8.72 7.85
N LEU A 60 2.47 -8.22 6.94
CA LEU A 60 3.66 -8.93 6.44
C LEU A 60 4.60 -9.30 7.59
N LEU A 61 4.85 -8.38 8.51
CA LEU A 61 5.75 -8.63 9.63
C LEU A 61 5.19 -9.69 10.59
N ARG A 62 3.87 -9.69 10.86
CA ARG A 62 3.22 -10.76 11.64
C ARG A 62 3.24 -12.11 10.92
N LYS A 63 2.92 -12.12 9.62
CA LYS A 63 2.77 -13.34 8.82
C LYS A 63 4.12 -14.02 8.56
N LEU A 64 5.08 -13.25 8.06
CA LEU A 64 6.40 -13.73 7.63
C LEU A 64 7.44 -13.62 8.74
N GLY A 65 7.58 -12.44 9.35
CA GLY A 65 8.59 -12.13 10.36
C GLY A 65 8.29 -12.69 11.75
N ARG A 66 7.05 -13.16 11.99
CA ARG A 66 6.60 -13.72 13.28
C ARG A 66 6.78 -12.77 14.47
N MET A 67 6.69 -11.48 14.24
CA MET A 67 6.78 -10.44 15.26
C MET A 67 5.41 -9.80 15.51
N ALA A 68 5.14 -9.37 16.73
CA ALA A 68 3.99 -8.52 17.02
C ALA A 68 4.17 -7.19 16.29
N ALA A 69 3.19 -6.79 15.51
CA ALA A 69 3.25 -5.56 14.73
C ALA A 69 1.87 -4.91 14.60
N THR A 70 1.82 -3.58 14.62
CA THR A 70 0.62 -2.78 14.39
C THR A 70 0.91 -1.62 13.45
N SER A 71 -0.14 -0.96 12.98
CA SER A 71 -0.04 0.26 12.17
C SER A 71 -0.87 1.37 12.78
N LEU A 72 -0.30 2.57 12.90
CA LEU A 72 -0.93 3.75 13.48
C LEU A 72 -0.71 4.98 12.59
N PRO A 73 -1.68 5.89 12.47
CA PRO A 73 -1.43 7.22 11.93
C PRO A 73 -0.38 7.97 12.76
N CYS A 74 0.44 8.80 12.12
CA CYS A 74 1.41 9.63 12.84
C CYS A 74 0.73 10.52 13.90
N SER A 75 -0.47 11.04 13.62
CA SER A 75 -1.25 11.85 14.57
C SER A 75 -1.60 11.10 15.86
N GLU A 76 -1.97 9.81 15.78
CA GLU A 76 -2.22 8.98 16.95
C GLU A 76 -0.95 8.79 17.78
N LEU A 77 0.17 8.48 17.13
CA LEU A 77 1.43 8.28 17.81
C LEU A 77 1.97 9.58 18.44
N TYR A 78 1.66 10.73 17.83
CA TYR A 78 2.05 12.04 18.38
C TYR A 78 1.15 12.48 19.55
N HIS A 79 -0.18 12.37 19.40
CA HIS A 79 -1.13 12.90 20.39
C HIS A 79 -1.47 11.92 21.51
N ASN A 80 -1.51 10.61 21.20
CA ASN A 80 -1.98 9.56 22.11
C ASN A 80 -0.89 8.54 22.45
N ARG A 81 0.39 8.96 22.39
CA ARG A 81 1.58 8.10 22.58
C ARG A 81 1.43 7.13 23.74
N ASP A 82 1.01 7.64 24.91
CA ASP A 82 0.97 6.86 26.15
C ASP A 82 -0.10 5.75 26.14
N SER A 83 -1.02 5.77 25.16
CA SER A 83 -1.96 4.68 24.89
C SER A 83 -1.34 3.54 24.08
N TYR A 84 -0.21 3.77 23.43
CA TYR A 84 0.43 2.81 22.52
C TYR A 84 1.83 2.38 23.00
N ILE A 85 2.58 3.28 23.64
CA ILE A 85 3.92 3.00 24.19
C ILE A 85 3.79 2.79 25.70
N LEU A 86 3.69 1.54 26.10
CA LEU A 86 3.47 1.15 27.49
C LEU A 86 4.80 1.02 28.23
N GLU A 87 4.79 1.32 29.55
CA GLU A 87 5.94 1.08 30.40
C GLU A 87 6.29 -0.42 30.48
N GLY A 88 7.59 -0.73 30.60
CA GLY A 88 8.10 -2.09 30.72
C GLY A 88 8.08 -2.91 29.42
N ARG A 89 7.73 -2.28 28.29
CA ARG A 89 7.81 -2.92 26.95
C ARG A 89 8.75 -2.14 26.06
N SER A 90 9.39 -2.86 25.13
CA SER A 90 10.30 -2.33 24.11
C SER A 90 9.63 -2.25 22.75
N TYR A 91 9.91 -1.17 22.02
CA TYR A 91 9.27 -0.89 20.75
C TYR A 91 10.27 -0.55 19.64
N LEU A 92 9.97 -0.99 18.42
CA LEU A 92 10.59 -0.48 17.21
C LEU A 92 9.52 0.29 16.43
N VAL A 93 9.72 1.59 16.26
CA VAL A 93 8.84 2.44 15.44
C VAL A 93 9.43 2.55 14.05
N LEU A 94 8.66 2.14 13.04
CA LEU A 94 9.01 2.24 11.62
C LEU A 94 8.16 3.33 10.94
N PRO A 95 8.65 4.58 10.89
CA PRO A 95 8.01 5.58 10.06
C PRO A 95 8.22 5.26 8.59
N ILE A 96 7.12 5.33 7.81
CA ILE A 96 7.13 5.20 6.37
C ILE A 96 6.91 6.58 5.77
N THR A 97 7.83 7.04 4.93
CA THR A 97 7.72 8.36 4.32
C THR A 97 8.46 8.45 3.00
N ARG A 98 7.82 9.02 1.97
CA ARG A 98 8.51 9.31 0.70
C ARG A 98 9.50 10.47 0.84
N LYS A 99 9.12 11.50 1.60
CA LYS A 99 9.92 12.72 1.81
C LYS A 99 10.17 12.95 3.29
N SER A 100 11.41 13.20 3.66
CA SER A 100 11.83 13.42 5.05
C SER A 100 11.26 14.69 5.72
N ILE A 101 10.57 15.53 4.95
CA ILE A 101 10.07 16.84 5.38
C ILE A 101 8.62 16.83 5.86
N THR A 102 7.91 15.70 5.82
CA THR A 102 6.52 15.62 6.31
C THR A 102 6.45 15.91 7.81
N THR A 103 5.76 17.01 8.17
CA THR A 103 5.75 17.52 9.55
C THR A 103 5.24 16.49 10.54
N GLU A 104 4.11 15.85 10.26
CA GLU A 104 3.48 14.88 11.19
C GLU A 104 4.36 13.66 11.46
N VAL A 105 5.11 13.18 10.43
CA VAL A 105 6.08 12.09 10.61
C VAL A 105 7.20 12.52 11.55
N ARG A 106 7.76 13.71 11.35
CA ARG A 106 8.84 14.25 12.20
C ARG A 106 8.36 14.44 13.63
N LEU A 107 7.19 15.05 13.83
CA LEU A 107 6.60 15.25 15.17
C LEU A 107 6.39 13.91 15.90
N ALA A 108 5.84 12.89 15.21
CA ALA A 108 5.63 11.58 15.81
C ALA A 108 6.94 10.96 16.29
N ILE A 109 7.96 10.93 15.40
CA ILE A 109 9.26 10.33 15.73
C ILE A 109 9.99 11.13 16.82
N ASP A 110 10.07 12.45 16.72
CA ASP A 110 10.70 13.29 17.75
C ASP A 110 10.03 13.16 19.12
N HIS A 111 8.74 12.80 19.14
CA HIS A 111 8.01 12.61 20.36
C HIS A 111 8.28 11.25 21.03
N VAL A 112 8.37 10.17 20.23
CA VAL A 112 8.55 8.81 20.78
C VAL A 112 10.02 8.43 21.00
N ARG A 113 10.96 8.91 20.19
CA ARG A 113 12.39 8.57 20.32
C ARG A 113 13.05 9.13 21.59
N LYS A 114 12.36 10.02 22.33
CA LYS A 114 12.80 10.47 23.67
C LYS A 114 12.63 9.40 24.74
N LEU A 115 11.88 8.35 24.44
CA LEU A 115 11.62 7.24 25.36
C LEU A 115 12.72 6.19 25.23
N PRO A 116 13.37 5.78 26.33
CA PRO A 116 14.51 4.85 26.26
C PRO A 116 14.15 3.46 25.73
N GLN A 117 12.86 3.07 25.81
CA GLN A 117 12.35 1.81 25.31
C GLN A 117 11.98 1.82 23.83
N VAL A 118 12.15 2.96 23.13
CA VAL A 118 11.79 3.11 21.71
C VAL A 118 13.03 3.29 20.84
N ARG A 119 13.12 2.49 19.79
CA ARG A 119 14.07 2.67 18.68
C ARG A 119 13.30 3.01 17.41
N SER A 120 13.96 3.65 16.44
CA SER A 120 13.34 4.01 15.17
C SER A 120 14.15 3.52 13.97
N LEU A 121 13.45 2.93 12.99
CA LEU A 121 14.00 2.50 11.70
C LEU A 121 13.11 3.04 10.57
N ALA A 122 13.55 4.07 9.86
CA ALA A 122 12.76 4.63 8.78
C ALA A 122 12.75 3.71 7.55
N VAL A 123 11.59 3.60 6.89
CA VAL A 123 11.46 3.09 5.51
C VAL A 123 11.11 4.28 4.62
N THR A 124 11.99 4.60 3.69
CA THR A 124 11.93 5.91 3.02
C THR A 124 12.51 5.89 1.60
N CYS A 125 12.12 6.87 0.78
CA CYS A 125 12.79 7.18 -0.49
C CYS A 125 13.74 8.39 -0.37
N ASP A 126 13.91 8.96 0.83
CA ASP A 126 14.68 10.20 1.07
C ASP A 126 15.70 10.01 2.21
N ALA A 127 16.98 10.06 1.85
CA ALA A 127 18.09 9.92 2.80
C ALA A 127 18.05 10.96 3.94
N GLY A 128 17.38 12.10 3.79
CA GLY A 128 17.17 13.10 4.84
C GLY A 128 16.48 12.55 6.09
N SER A 129 15.78 11.41 6.00
CA SER A 129 15.16 10.72 7.13
C SER A 129 16.17 10.24 8.19
N ALA A 130 17.45 10.06 7.83
CA ALA A 130 18.52 9.73 8.77
C ALA A 130 18.74 10.82 9.85
N SER A 131 18.32 12.05 9.60
CA SER A 131 18.52 13.16 10.55
C SER A 131 17.66 13.06 11.82
N TYR A 132 16.58 12.26 11.81
CA TYR A 132 15.67 12.14 12.93
C TYR A 132 15.24 10.68 13.25
N ASN A 133 15.90 9.68 12.67
CA ASN A 133 15.74 8.26 12.98
C ASN A 133 17.08 7.65 13.39
N ASP A 134 17.05 6.54 14.15
CA ASP A 134 18.27 5.85 14.57
C ASP A 134 18.90 5.06 13.42
N ALA A 135 18.08 4.57 12.49
CA ALA A 135 18.49 3.90 11.27
C ALA A 135 17.47 4.12 10.15
N MET A 136 17.83 3.73 8.92
CA MET A 136 16.89 3.76 7.80
C MET A 136 17.17 2.64 6.80
N LEU A 137 16.11 2.21 6.11
CA LEU A 137 16.15 1.43 4.88
C LEU A 137 15.68 2.31 3.72
N LEU A 138 16.51 2.47 2.72
CA LEU A 138 16.31 3.40 1.62
C LEU A 138 15.84 2.69 0.36
N SER A 139 14.64 3.07 -0.12
CA SER A 139 14.13 2.70 -1.44
C SER A 139 14.51 3.78 -2.46
N SER A 140 15.73 3.72 -2.96
CA SER A 140 16.33 4.76 -3.81
C SER A 140 15.85 4.76 -5.27
N GLY A 141 15.19 3.67 -5.72
CA GLY A 141 14.80 3.49 -7.13
C GLY A 141 13.55 4.25 -7.58
N ALA A 142 12.83 4.91 -6.66
CA ALA A 142 11.58 5.62 -6.94
C ALA A 142 11.81 7.14 -7.00
N ASP A 143 12.28 7.65 -8.16
CA ASP A 143 12.44 9.09 -8.40
C ASP A 143 11.16 9.69 -9.00
N GLU A 144 10.16 9.91 -8.18
CA GLU A 144 8.85 10.46 -8.59
C GLU A 144 8.86 12.00 -8.64
N LYS A 145 8.34 12.56 -9.73
CA LYS A 145 8.12 14.00 -9.94
C LYS A 145 6.65 14.39 -9.76
N SER A 146 5.72 13.44 -9.96
CA SER A 146 4.30 13.66 -9.70
C SER A 146 4.01 13.82 -8.21
N VAL A 147 2.87 14.42 -7.91
CA VAL A 147 2.43 14.62 -6.52
C VAL A 147 2.07 13.28 -5.86
N VAL A 148 1.38 12.42 -6.59
CA VAL A 148 0.93 11.12 -6.08
C VAL A 148 2.07 10.12 -5.93
N MET A 149 1.96 9.24 -4.95
CA MET A 149 2.87 8.12 -4.78
C MET A 149 2.42 6.95 -5.67
N THR A 150 3.36 6.41 -6.44
CA THR A 150 3.17 5.21 -7.29
C THR A 150 4.28 4.20 -7.04
N SER A 151 5.41 4.33 -7.71
CA SER A 151 6.57 3.46 -7.54
C SER A 151 7.20 3.57 -6.14
N SER A 152 7.10 4.71 -5.47
CA SER A 152 7.56 4.86 -4.08
C SER A 152 6.72 4.03 -3.11
N TYR A 153 5.39 3.94 -3.30
CA TYR A 153 4.54 3.07 -2.50
C TYR A 153 4.94 1.60 -2.68
N SER A 154 4.92 1.13 -3.91
CA SER A 154 5.12 -0.29 -4.20
C SER A 154 6.54 -0.76 -3.87
N SER A 155 7.58 0.07 -4.11
CA SER A 155 8.96 -0.28 -3.80
C SER A 155 9.23 -0.31 -2.29
N MET A 156 8.66 0.62 -1.49
CA MET A 156 8.75 0.55 -0.04
C MET A 156 7.96 -0.64 0.53
N LEU A 157 6.81 -1.01 -0.06
CA LEU A 157 6.09 -2.22 0.33
C LEU A 157 6.90 -3.47 0.03
N TYR A 158 7.54 -3.54 -1.14
CA TYR A 158 8.44 -4.62 -1.50
C TYR A 158 9.65 -4.72 -0.57
N LEU A 159 10.26 -3.58 -0.22
CA LEU A 159 11.36 -3.53 0.76
C LEU A 159 10.94 -4.12 2.11
N ILE A 160 9.74 -3.80 2.59
CA ILE A 160 9.21 -4.36 3.85
C ILE A 160 8.88 -5.85 3.71
N TYR A 161 8.37 -6.30 2.56
CA TYR A 161 8.22 -7.72 2.26
C TYR A 161 9.58 -8.46 2.37
N CYS A 162 10.65 -7.89 1.80
CA CYS A 162 12.00 -8.46 1.90
C CYS A 162 12.49 -8.51 3.37
N LEU A 163 12.31 -7.43 4.12
CA LEU A 163 12.66 -7.38 5.55
C LEU A 163 11.91 -8.45 6.35
N ALA A 164 10.59 -8.56 6.15
CA ALA A 164 9.76 -9.55 6.83
C ALA A 164 10.15 -10.99 6.46
N SER A 165 10.55 -11.23 5.21
CA SER A 165 11.03 -12.53 4.74
C SER A 165 12.32 -12.92 5.43
N TYR A 166 13.32 -12.04 5.49
CA TYR A 166 14.59 -12.28 6.18
C TYR A 166 14.41 -12.50 7.69
N LEU A 167 13.52 -11.74 8.34
CA LEU A 167 13.16 -11.95 9.76
C LEU A 167 12.55 -13.32 9.98
N GLY A 168 11.80 -13.84 9.02
CA GLY A 168 11.26 -15.20 9.02
C GLY A 168 12.24 -16.28 8.54
N ALA A 169 13.53 -15.95 8.42
CA ALA A 169 14.60 -16.83 7.90
C ALA A 169 14.30 -17.39 6.49
N ARG A 170 13.69 -16.56 5.63
CA ARG A 170 13.37 -16.89 4.24
C ARG A 170 14.08 -15.94 3.29
N GLN A 171 14.54 -16.47 2.15
CA GLN A 171 14.99 -15.63 1.05
C GLN A 171 13.78 -14.94 0.41
N PRO A 172 13.77 -13.60 0.23
CA PRO A 172 12.72 -12.92 -0.49
C PRO A 172 12.71 -13.33 -1.98
N GLU A 173 11.53 -13.28 -2.57
CA GLU A 173 11.35 -13.59 -4.00
C GLU A 173 11.67 -12.32 -4.81
N SER A 174 12.39 -12.50 -5.93
CA SER A 174 12.58 -11.43 -6.91
C SER A 174 11.29 -11.23 -7.70
N ILE A 175 10.84 -9.97 -7.81
CA ILE A 175 9.58 -9.63 -8.48
C ILE A 175 9.75 -8.64 -9.65
N HIS A 176 10.94 -8.08 -9.88
CA HIS A 176 11.12 -7.04 -10.92
C HIS A 176 10.79 -7.55 -12.33
N GLY A 177 11.12 -8.80 -12.64
CA GLY A 177 10.79 -9.43 -13.91
C GLY A 177 9.29 -9.60 -14.12
N GLN A 178 8.61 -10.19 -13.13
CA GLN A 178 7.16 -10.37 -13.12
C GLN A 178 6.42 -9.02 -13.15
N ALA A 179 6.93 -8.01 -12.43
CA ALA A 179 6.37 -6.66 -12.46
C ALA A 179 6.39 -6.06 -13.86
N ARG A 180 7.53 -6.16 -14.57
CA ARG A 180 7.65 -5.66 -15.95
C ARG A 180 6.62 -6.31 -16.87
N ASP A 181 6.47 -7.63 -16.76
CA ASP A 181 5.59 -8.40 -17.64
C ASP A 181 4.11 -8.23 -17.25
N PHE A 182 3.81 -7.87 -15.99
CA PHE A 182 2.46 -7.66 -15.48
C PHE A 182 1.92 -6.24 -15.68
N LEU A 183 2.76 -5.22 -15.84
CA LEU A 183 2.33 -3.82 -15.98
C LEU A 183 1.32 -3.63 -17.11
N LYS A 184 1.61 -4.11 -18.32
CA LYS A 184 0.72 -3.92 -19.46
C LYS A 184 -0.60 -4.69 -19.34
N PRO A 185 -0.62 -5.97 -18.91
CA PRO A 185 -1.87 -6.66 -18.59
C PRO A 185 -2.73 -5.93 -17.55
N CYS A 186 -2.11 -5.38 -16.50
CA CYS A 186 -2.82 -4.63 -15.46
C CYS A 186 -3.39 -3.31 -15.99
N ASP A 187 -2.64 -2.60 -16.81
CA ASP A 187 -3.06 -1.39 -17.51
C ASP A 187 -4.32 -1.66 -18.35
N ASP A 188 -4.28 -2.66 -19.23
CA ASP A 188 -5.39 -3.05 -20.10
C ASP A 188 -6.62 -3.51 -19.29
N PHE A 189 -6.39 -4.27 -18.23
CA PHE A 189 -7.45 -4.70 -17.32
C PHE A 189 -8.17 -3.52 -16.69
N CYS A 190 -7.45 -2.56 -16.10
CA CYS A 190 -8.03 -1.40 -15.43
C CYS A 190 -8.80 -0.50 -16.40
N LYS A 191 -8.27 -0.28 -17.61
CA LYS A 191 -8.96 0.45 -18.65
C LYS A 191 -10.28 -0.22 -19.02
N ALA A 192 -10.27 -1.53 -19.24
CA ALA A 192 -11.45 -2.29 -19.60
C ALA A 192 -12.49 -2.36 -18.46
N VAL A 193 -12.08 -2.40 -17.19
CA VAL A 193 -12.99 -2.29 -16.03
C VAL A 193 -13.79 -1.00 -16.08
N LEU A 194 -13.13 0.12 -16.32
CA LEU A 194 -13.81 1.41 -16.38
C LEU A 194 -14.65 1.58 -17.65
N GLU A 195 -14.23 1.05 -18.80
CA GLU A 195 -15.01 1.07 -20.05
C GLU A 195 -16.34 0.30 -19.91
N GLN A 196 -16.38 -0.78 -19.11
CA GLN A 196 -17.61 -1.54 -18.84
C GLN A 196 -18.58 -0.85 -17.87
N ALA A 197 -18.11 0.17 -17.16
CA ALA A 197 -18.91 0.91 -16.18
C ALA A 197 -18.76 2.45 -16.39
N PRO A 198 -19.20 2.98 -17.54
CA PRO A 198 -19.02 4.41 -17.86
C PRO A 198 -19.77 5.32 -16.88
N GLU A 199 -20.89 4.86 -16.32
CA GLU A 199 -21.74 5.60 -15.38
C GLU A 199 -21.40 5.33 -13.91
N ALA A 200 -20.26 4.64 -13.63
CA ALA A 200 -19.86 4.34 -12.25
C ALA A 200 -19.69 5.62 -11.43
N ASN A 201 -20.36 5.65 -10.28
CA ASN A 201 -20.30 6.76 -9.33
C ASN A 201 -19.71 6.36 -7.97
N LEU A 202 -19.58 5.06 -7.70
CA LEU A 202 -18.96 4.49 -6.49
C LEU A 202 -17.99 3.36 -6.89
N LEU A 203 -16.74 3.47 -6.47
CA LEU A 203 -15.72 2.44 -6.67
C LEU A 203 -15.30 1.89 -5.32
N ILE A 204 -15.48 0.58 -5.13
CA ILE A 204 -15.13 -0.12 -3.89
C ILE A 204 -13.93 -1.02 -4.16
N THR A 205 -12.91 -0.94 -3.32
CA THR A 205 -11.80 -1.90 -3.34
C THR A 205 -11.84 -2.77 -2.10
N LEU A 206 -11.88 -4.08 -2.28
CA LEU A 206 -11.97 -5.06 -1.21
C LEU A 206 -10.68 -5.88 -1.13
N GLY A 207 -10.22 -6.18 0.10
CA GLY A 207 -9.04 -7.03 0.29
C GLY A 207 -8.91 -7.53 1.72
N GLN A 208 -8.33 -8.70 1.89
CA GLN A 208 -8.03 -9.31 3.19
C GLN A 208 -6.52 -9.43 3.41
N GLY A 209 -6.10 -9.53 4.66
CA GLY A 209 -4.69 -9.76 4.98
C GLY A 209 -3.78 -8.66 4.42
N VAL A 210 -2.77 -9.03 3.64
CA VAL A 210 -1.84 -8.10 2.98
C VAL A 210 -2.57 -7.17 2.00
N PHE A 211 -3.64 -7.63 1.37
CA PHE A 211 -4.40 -6.86 0.38
C PHE A 211 -5.22 -5.72 0.99
N TYR A 212 -5.49 -5.72 2.31
CA TYR A 212 -6.28 -4.64 2.91
C TYR A 212 -5.60 -3.27 2.82
N GLY A 213 -4.31 -3.19 3.11
CA GLY A 213 -3.57 -1.94 2.93
C GLY A 213 -3.47 -1.52 1.46
N VAL A 214 -3.34 -2.49 0.53
CA VAL A 214 -3.36 -2.22 -0.92
C VAL A 214 -4.74 -1.74 -1.37
N ALA A 215 -5.83 -2.29 -0.81
CA ALA A 215 -7.19 -1.83 -1.09
C ALA A 215 -7.41 -0.38 -0.65
N ASN A 216 -6.93 -0.02 0.56
CA ASN A 216 -6.97 1.36 1.04
C ASN A 216 -6.13 2.31 0.16
N GLU A 217 -4.96 1.87 -0.30
CA GLU A 217 -4.15 2.65 -1.24
C GLU A 217 -4.83 2.81 -2.60
N SER A 218 -5.46 1.76 -3.13
CA SER A 218 -6.22 1.83 -4.37
C SER A 218 -7.38 2.82 -4.27
N MET A 219 -8.15 2.77 -3.18
CA MET A 219 -9.19 3.75 -2.84
C MET A 219 -8.62 5.17 -2.83
N ASN A 220 -7.45 5.36 -2.23
CA ASN A 220 -6.80 6.67 -2.15
C ASN A 220 -6.37 7.18 -3.53
N LYS A 221 -5.76 6.36 -4.37
CA LYS A 221 -5.38 6.73 -5.76
C LYS A 221 -6.58 7.14 -6.59
N ILE A 222 -7.70 6.43 -6.46
CA ILE A 222 -8.96 6.76 -7.13
C ILE A 222 -9.48 8.13 -6.67
N LYS A 223 -9.40 8.44 -5.38
CA LYS A 223 -9.77 9.76 -4.84
C LYS A 223 -8.82 10.86 -5.29
N GLU A 224 -7.52 10.66 -5.14
CA GLU A 224 -6.50 11.67 -5.42
C GLU A 224 -6.50 12.09 -6.89
N MET A 225 -6.37 11.14 -7.79
CA MET A 225 -6.24 11.40 -9.22
C MET A 225 -7.61 11.60 -9.89
N GLY A 226 -8.53 10.68 -9.63
CA GLY A 226 -9.83 10.62 -10.30
C GLY A 226 -10.89 11.55 -9.70
N LEU A 227 -10.70 12.09 -8.49
CA LEU A 227 -11.71 12.84 -7.72
C LEU A 227 -13.05 12.08 -7.65
N ALA A 228 -12.99 10.75 -7.56
CA ALA A 228 -14.14 9.86 -7.54
C ALA A 228 -14.49 9.40 -6.12
N ASN A 229 -15.75 9.08 -5.89
CA ASN A 229 -16.16 8.41 -4.66
C ASN A 229 -15.58 7.00 -4.67
N SER A 230 -14.79 6.71 -3.67
CA SER A 230 -14.18 5.39 -3.52
C SER A 230 -14.02 5.04 -2.05
N GLU A 231 -14.15 3.77 -1.73
CA GLU A 231 -14.04 3.23 -0.37
C GLU A 231 -13.26 1.92 -0.39
N ALA A 232 -12.71 1.53 0.74
CA ALA A 232 -12.01 0.26 0.88
C ALA A 232 -12.41 -0.44 2.18
N TYR A 233 -12.53 -1.76 2.12
CA TYR A 233 -12.93 -2.57 3.27
C TYR A 233 -12.18 -3.90 3.27
N TYR A 234 -12.11 -4.53 4.46
CA TYR A 234 -11.93 -5.96 4.49
C TYR A 234 -13.06 -6.64 3.73
N SER A 235 -12.76 -7.58 2.83
CA SER A 235 -13.77 -8.11 1.91
C SER A 235 -15.00 -8.66 2.65
N LEU A 236 -14.81 -9.41 3.72
CA LEU A 236 -15.92 -10.01 4.44
C LEU A 236 -16.68 -9.03 5.35
N GLU A 237 -16.03 -7.95 5.82
CA GLU A 237 -16.68 -6.88 6.58
C GLU A 237 -17.63 -6.02 5.73
N TYR A 238 -17.49 -6.07 4.41
CA TYR A 238 -18.34 -5.30 3.50
C TYR A 238 -19.83 -5.63 3.64
N ARG A 239 -20.17 -6.87 4.03
CA ARG A 239 -21.55 -7.29 4.31
C ARG A 239 -22.21 -6.59 5.49
N HIS A 240 -21.41 -6.04 6.42
CA HIS A 240 -21.90 -5.54 7.70
C HIS A 240 -22.25 -4.04 7.65
N GLY A 241 -23.06 -3.66 6.64
CA GLY A 241 -23.59 -2.31 6.45
C GLY A 241 -23.20 -1.67 5.13
N PRO A 242 -21.90 -1.55 4.76
CA PRO A 242 -21.47 -0.84 3.56
C PRO A 242 -22.11 -1.32 2.25
N MET A 243 -22.40 -2.61 2.13
CA MET A 243 -23.08 -3.20 0.95
C MET A 243 -24.46 -2.58 0.65
N SER A 244 -25.08 -1.87 1.59
CA SER A 244 -26.35 -1.17 1.37
C SER A 244 -26.28 -0.07 0.31
N LEU A 245 -25.07 0.38 -0.05
CA LEU A 245 -24.84 1.38 -1.11
C LEU A 245 -24.71 0.76 -2.50
N VAL A 246 -24.70 -0.57 -2.61
CA VAL A 246 -24.49 -1.26 -3.90
C VAL A 246 -25.68 -1.08 -4.82
N ASP A 247 -25.41 -0.63 -6.03
CA ASP A 247 -26.36 -0.49 -7.13
C ASP A 247 -25.69 -0.79 -8.49
N ASP A 248 -26.38 -0.55 -9.59
CA ASP A 248 -25.91 -0.77 -10.95
C ASP A 248 -24.80 0.21 -11.41
N LYS A 249 -24.51 1.25 -10.61
CA LYS A 249 -23.42 2.22 -10.81
C LYS A 249 -22.22 1.97 -9.89
N THR A 250 -22.26 0.87 -9.15
CA THR A 250 -21.16 0.46 -8.26
C THR A 250 -20.18 -0.45 -9.01
N VAL A 251 -18.89 -0.14 -8.90
CA VAL A 251 -17.79 -1.02 -9.35
C VAL A 251 -17.06 -1.55 -8.12
N ILE A 252 -16.90 -2.85 -8.05
CA ILE A 252 -16.13 -3.51 -6.99
C ILE A 252 -14.87 -4.13 -7.61
N LEU A 253 -13.69 -3.69 -7.15
CA LEU A 253 -12.43 -4.37 -7.36
C LEU A 253 -12.14 -5.24 -6.15
N LEU A 254 -12.17 -6.55 -6.32
CA LEU A 254 -11.73 -7.50 -5.30
C LEU A 254 -10.24 -7.83 -5.52
N LEU A 255 -9.41 -7.57 -4.52
CA LEU A 255 -8.05 -8.12 -4.40
C LEU A 255 -8.19 -9.46 -3.67
N ALA A 256 -8.34 -10.53 -4.44
CA ALA A 256 -8.75 -11.83 -3.93
C ALA A 256 -7.60 -12.57 -3.27
N SER A 257 -7.83 -13.06 -2.04
CA SER A 257 -6.91 -13.93 -1.31
C SER A 257 -7.27 -15.40 -1.51
N GLU A 258 -6.24 -16.23 -1.59
CA GLU A 258 -6.43 -17.68 -1.70
C GLU A 258 -7.13 -18.27 -0.46
N ALA A 259 -6.78 -17.76 0.71
CA ALA A 259 -7.31 -18.25 1.99
C ALA A 259 -8.81 -17.96 2.19
N TYR A 260 -9.35 -16.92 1.54
CA TYR A 260 -10.75 -16.48 1.70
C TYR A 260 -11.59 -16.68 0.44
N ARG A 261 -11.08 -17.39 -0.55
CA ARG A 261 -11.65 -17.52 -1.90
C ARG A 261 -13.10 -17.94 -1.94
N ALA A 262 -13.46 -18.96 -1.15
CA ALA A 262 -14.82 -19.49 -1.13
C ALA A 262 -15.84 -18.48 -0.59
N GLU A 263 -15.48 -17.72 0.42
CA GLU A 263 -16.31 -16.67 1.02
C GLU A 263 -16.39 -15.45 0.09
N GLU A 264 -15.29 -15.10 -0.55
CA GLU A 264 -15.22 -13.99 -1.51
C GLU A 264 -16.03 -14.29 -2.78
N GLN A 265 -16.05 -15.54 -3.26
CA GLN A 265 -16.94 -15.95 -4.36
C GLN A 265 -18.42 -15.73 -4.04
N LYS A 266 -18.85 -16.14 -2.83
CA LYS A 266 -20.23 -15.91 -2.37
C LYS A 266 -20.55 -14.42 -2.24
N LEU A 267 -19.59 -13.65 -1.72
CA LEU A 267 -19.74 -12.20 -1.60
C LEU A 267 -19.90 -11.55 -2.99
N MET A 268 -19.06 -11.90 -3.95
CA MET A 268 -19.15 -11.31 -5.30
C MET A 268 -20.45 -11.66 -6.01
N ALA A 269 -20.92 -12.90 -5.88
CA ALA A 269 -22.23 -13.31 -6.42
C ALA A 269 -23.40 -12.51 -5.79
N GLU A 270 -23.32 -12.26 -4.48
CA GLU A 270 -24.30 -11.43 -3.77
C GLU A 270 -24.27 -9.98 -4.27
N MET A 271 -23.09 -9.35 -4.36
CA MET A 271 -22.94 -7.97 -4.84
C MET A 271 -23.38 -7.82 -6.31
N GLN A 272 -23.07 -8.81 -7.15
CA GLN A 272 -23.57 -8.83 -8.52
C GLN A 272 -25.11 -8.87 -8.58
N SER A 273 -25.76 -9.62 -7.68
CA SER A 273 -27.22 -9.68 -7.62
C SER A 273 -27.87 -8.33 -7.27
N TYR A 274 -27.11 -7.42 -6.63
CA TYR A 274 -27.53 -6.04 -6.34
C TYR A 274 -27.17 -5.05 -7.46
N GLY A 275 -26.52 -5.52 -8.53
CA GLY A 275 -26.23 -4.72 -9.72
C GLY A 275 -24.77 -4.33 -9.90
N ALA A 276 -23.88 -4.57 -8.91
CA ALA A 276 -22.47 -4.19 -8.99
C ALA A 276 -21.76 -4.80 -10.20
N LYS A 277 -20.86 -4.04 -10.80
CA LYS A 277 -19.88 -4.51 -11.78
C LYS A 277 -18.64 -5.01 -11.03
N ILE A 278 -18.32 -6.29 -11.21
CA ILE A 278 -17.27 -6.96 -10.47
C ILE A 278 -16.02 -7.10 -11.32
N ALA A 279 -14.87 -6.72 -10.74
CA ALA A 279 -13.54 -6.98 -11.26
C ALA A 279 -12.72 -7.71 -10.18
N VAL A 280 -11.95 -8.71 -10.55
CA VAL A 280 -11.19 -9.54 -9.59
C VAL A 280 -9.73 -9.61 -10.01
N LEU A 281 -8.84 -9.34 -9.08
CA LEU A 281 -7.40 -9.43 -9.22
C LEU A 281 -6.85 -10.35 -8.12
N GLY A 282 -6.10 -11.38 -8.48
CA GLY A 282 -5.54 -12.34 -7.51
C GLY A 282 -4.88 -13.51 -8.24
N GLN A 283 -4.33 -14.47 -7.51
CA GLN A 283 -3.73 -15.66 -8.13
C GLN A 283 -4.81 -16.69 -8.50
N GLY A 284 -4.81 -17.18 -9.74
CA GLY A 284 -5.74 -18.20 -10.24
C GLY A 284 -7.21 -17.76 -10.25
N VAL A 285 -7.48 -16.46 -10.31
CA VAL A 285 -8.84 -15.90 -10.25
C VAL A 285 -9.60 -16.10 -11.56
N SER A 286 -8.93 -16.14 -12.70
CA SER A 286 -9.59 -16.37 -14.00
C SER A 286 -10.38 -17.69 -14.04
N LYS A 287 -9.95 -18.70 -13.29
CA LYS A 287 -10.67 -19.97 -13.15
C LYS A 287 -11.71 -19.91 -12.03
N ALA A 288 -11.37 -19.30 -10.90
CA ALA A 288 -12.22 -19.29 -9.71
C ALA A 288 -13.40 -18.31 -9.81
N PHE A 289 -13.24 -17.22 -10.56
CA PHE A 289 -14.20 -16.14 -10.73
C PHE A 289 -14.54 -15.92 -12.22
N ALA A 290 -14.73 -17.01 -12.97
CA ALA A 290 -14.87 -17.00 -14.43
C ALA A 290 -16.04 -16.14 -14.96
N ASP A 291 -17.04 -15.83 -14.13
CA ASP A 291 -18.19 -15.00 -14.49
C ASP A 291 -17.88 -13.49 -14.47
N TYR A 292 -16.68 -13.11 -13.99
CA TYR A 292 -16.31 -11.72 -13.81
C TYR A 292 -15.12 -11.34 -14.71
N ARG A 293 -14.82 -10.05 -14.75
CA ARG A 293 -13.56 -9.59 -15.33
C ARG A 293 -12.43 -9.90 -14.38
N CYS A 294 -11.55 -10.80 -14.77
CA CYS A 294 -10.43 -11.26 -13.96
C CYS A 294 -9.08 -10.87 -14.54
N LEU A 295 -8.10 -10.68 -13.67
CA LEU A 295 -6.68 -10.63 -14.00
C LEU A 295 -5.91 -11.46 -12.99
N ASP A 296 -5.21 -12.49 -13.48
CA ASP A 296 -4.35 -13.31 -12.63
C ASP A 296 -3.06 -12.56 -12.28
N LEU A 297 -2.72 -12.52 -10.99
CA LEU A 297 -1.38 -12.16 -10.54
C LEU A 297 -0.38 -13.24 -10.99
N PRO A 298 0.91 -12.86 -11.21
CA PRO A 298 1.91 -13.80 -11.70
C PRO A 298 2.00 -15.08 -10.85
N GLU A 299 2.06 -16.21 -11.53
CA GLU A 299 2.27 -17.51 -10.93
C GLU A 299 3.70 -17.67 -10.39
N GLY A 300 3.89 -18.57 -9.43
CA GLY A 300 5.19 -18.90 -8.86
C GLY A 300 5.68 -17.93 -7.79
N LEU A 301 4.91 -16.90 -7.44
CA LEU A 301 5.14 -16.01 -6.30
C LEU A 301 4.27 -16.45 -5.11
N SER A 302 4.75 -16.18 -3.89
CA SER A 302 3.88 -16.20 -2.70
C SER A 302 2.78 -15.13 -2.82
N GLU A 303 1.65 -15.32 -2.15
CA GLU A 303 0.57 -14.33 -2.11
C GLU A 303 1.08 -12.97 -1.60
N GLU A 304 1.99 -12.98 -0.63
CA GLU A 304 2.58 -11.79 -0.04
C GLU A 304 3.47 -11.03 -1.04
N ALA A 305 4.24 -11.71 -1.86
CA ALA A 305 5.04 -11.09 -2.93
C ALA A 305 4.13 -10.58 -4.07
N ALA A 306 3.17 -11.39 -4.49
CA ALA A 306 2.22 -11.05 -5.54
C ALA A 306 1.32 -9.84 -5.15
N ALA A 307 1.00 -9.68 -3.86
CA ALA A 307 0.23 -8.56 -3.36
C ALA A 307 0.89 -7.20 -3.63
N VAL A 308 2.23 -7.13 -3.68
CA VAL A 308 2.93 -5.89 -4.05
C VAL A 308 2.53 -5.45 -5.45
N LEU A 309 2.42 -6.38 -6.40
CA LEU A 309 2.05 -6.10 -7.79
C LEU A 309 0.59 -5.67 -7.93
N SER A 310 -0.29 -6.11 -7.04
CA SER A 310 -1.71 -5.74 -7.07
C SER A 310 -1.94 -4.23 -6.86
N SER A 311 -0.97 -3.53 -6.27
CA SER A 311 -1.03 -2.07 -6.09
C SER A 311 -1.11 -1.28 -7.41
N PHE A 312 -0.65 -1.87 -8.52
CA PHE A 312 -0.71 -1.21 -9.83
C PHE A 312 -2.16 -0.93 -10.26
N ALA A 313 -3.10 -1.79 -9.88
CA ALA A 313 -4.50 -1.65 -10.29
C ALA A 313 -5.12 -0.34 -9.79
N GLY A 314 -4.93 0.01 -8.52
CA GLY A 314 -5.42 1.29 -7.97
C GLY A 314 -4.80 2.51 -8.66
N GLN A 315 -3.52 2.42 -9.02
CA GLN A 315 -2.80 3.48 -9.71
C GLN A 315 -3.34 3.70 -11.14
N PHE A 316 -3.53 2.63 -11.92
CA PHE A 316 -4.11 2.72 -13.26
C PHE A 316 -5.58 3.14 -13.23
N LEU A 317 -6.39 2.63 -12.30
CA LEU A 317 -7.79 3.07 -12.16
C LEU A 317 -7.88 4.57 -11.85
N GLY A 318 -7.07 5.07 -10.91
CA GLY A 318 -7.01 6.50 -10.60
C GLY A 318 -6.57 7.33 -11.79
N TYR A 319 -5.56 6.88 -12.53
CA TYR A 319 -5.07 7.52 -13.75
C TYR A 319 -6.16 7.62 -14.84
N TYR A 320 -6.82 6.51 -15.18
CA TYR A 320 -7.85 6.51 -16.22
C TYR A 320 -9.12 7.28 -15.85
N LEU A 321 -9.45 7.33 -14.56
CA LEU A 321 -10.53 8.21 -14.07
C LEU A 321 -10.15 9.68 -14.22
N ALA A 322 -8.88 10.04 -13.96
CA ALA A 322 -8.40 11.40 -14.20
C ALA A 322 -8.45 11.75 -15.69
N GLU A 323 -7.98 10.87 -16.56
CA GLU A 323 -8.02 11.04 -18.02
C GLU A 323 -9.47 11.23 -18.51
N ARG A 324 -10.39 10.35 -18.12
CA ARG A 324 -11.83 10.44 -18.49
C ARG A 324 -12.47 11.75 -18.07
N ARG A 325 -12.07 12.28 -16.90
CA ARG A 325 -12.62 13.53 -16.34
C ARG A 325 -11.84 14.78 -16.77
N GLY A 326 -10.83 14.65 -17.62
CA GLY A 326 -9.99 15.77 -18.08
C GLY A 326 -9.13 16.40 -16.98
N LEU A 327 -8.88 15.66 -15.88
CA LEU A 327 -8.06 16.06 -14.74
C LEU A 327 -6.57 15.87 -15.02
N ASP A 328 -5.72 16.39 -14.15
CA ASP A 328 -4.26 16.24 -14.22
C ASP A 328 -3.78 15.32 -13.09
N ALA A 329 -3.48 14.07 -13.40
CA ALA A 329 -2.96 13.10 -12.44
C ALA A 329 -1.57 13.46 -11.91
N ASP A 330 -0.78 14.27 -12.62
CA ASP A 330 0.54 14.71 -12.16
C ASP A 330 0.44 15.70 -11.00
N ARG A 331 -0.67 16.49 -10.99
CA ARG A 331 -0.94 17.56 -10.01
C ARG A 331 -2.40 17.56 -9.57
N PRO A 332 -2.80 16.57 -8.77
CA PRO A 332 -4.17 16.51 -8.25
C PRO A 332 -4.51 17.76 -7.42
N ARG A 333 -5.78 18.12 -7.46
CA ARG A 333 -6.31 19.30 -6.76
C ARG A 333 -6.06 19.22 -5.25
N HIS A 334 -5.56 20.31 -4.66
CA HIS A 334 -5.31 20.48 -3.22
C HIS A 334 -4.19 19.60 -2.63
N LEU A 335 -3.43 18.87 -3.43
CA LEU A 335 -2.37 18.00 -2.95
C LEU A 335 -0.98 18.59 -3.24
N THR A 336 -0.03 18.21 -2.38
CA THR A 336 1.40 18.47 -2.50
C THR A 336 2.18 17.18 -2.22
N GLN A 337 3.44 17.11 -2.63
CA GLN A 337 4.26 15.90 -2.41
C GLN A 337 4.51 15.58 -0.93
N ALA A 338 4.44 16.56 -0.06
CA ALA A 338 4.56 16.41 1.39
C ALA A 338 3.80 17.54 2.08
N ILE A 339 3.17 17.25 3.21
CA ILE A 339 2.53 18.25 4.05
C ILE A 339 3.58 18.83 4.98
N VAL A 340 3.86 20.12 4.79
CA VAL A 340 4.74 20.91 5.67
C VAL A 340 3.87 21.95 6.36
N LEU A 341 3.63 21.76 7.66
CA LEU A 341 2.87 22.69 8.49
C LEU A 341 3.82 23.73 9.07
N GLU A 342 3.46 25.00 8.98
CA GLU A 342 4.20 26.06 9.68
C GLU A 342 4.14 25.86 11.19
N PRO A 343 5.20 26.16 11.94
CA PRO A 343 5.14 26.16 13.39
C PRO A 343 3.98 27.06 13.84
N ARG A 344 3.13 26.58 14.74
CA ARG A 344 2.15 27.46 15.38
C ARG A 344 2.96 28.49 16.16
N GLU A 345 2.80 29.76 15.84
CA GLU A 345 3.21 30.84 16.73
C GLU A 345 2.42 30.65 18.03
N GLY A 346 3.12 30.28 19.10
CA GLY A 346 2.59 30.00 20.43
C GLY A 346 2.18 31.27 21.18
#